data_b73b690db09d5c248d09b91f1f91d4d4
#
_entry.id   b73b690db09d5c248d09b91f1f91d4d4
#
_cell.length_a   1.000
_cell.length_b   1.000
_cell.length_c   1.000
_cell.angle_alpha   90.00
_cell.angle_beta   90.00
_cell.angle_gamma   90.00
#
_symmetry.space_group_name_H-M   'P 1'
#
loop_
_entity.id
_entity.type
_entity.pdbx_description
1 polymer ?
#
loop_
_entity_poly.entity_id
_entity_poly.type
_entity_poly.pdbx_seq_one_letter_code
_entity_poly.pdbx_strand_id
1 'polypeptide(L)'
;MQRRLLIGLLASCAFMRAATRARADGNTSLLQPTANVRGLFTQAAPEPLASGQLNAIALLDVGTRLLVIRDPHSGEPVPGGELVSRRLALHVAAAVGVTSRFELGLAWTLAMQAGDEVAGREPIAGTGAGDLRLRAQLRLFRRGGLAVSAASEVSLPTASERAYLGEDGPTLTPTLIAGGAWGRVSLAATLGYRVRGANRVGDLVIDDELVGSAGLSVDVVATRVALLAEAFGAYGTQGLGNRLERPVEALAGVRARVADAWVMRAGLGAGLSLGYGTPELRGVVAWTYAPLPDARRAPVTVAWAPPSDDDVTPPPAQRPPPPPPPPVPDVIEVLDDRIVLPSSVLFALGSAELVEDSQGVLARVLELWSQHPAWEAMAVEGHADVRGSASFNQVLSERRAHAVRDALIALGVDPARLSTIGLGSSRPLTAGTTEADHARNRRVELVITRRRGAAP
;
A
#
# COMPACT_ATOMS: atom_id res chain seq x y z
N MET A 1 -7.31 -8.23 -27.48
CA MET A 1 -7.53 -8.35 -26.02
C MET A 1 -8.21 -7.09 -25.40
N GLN A 2 -7.83 -5.87 -25.79
CA GLN A 2 -8.38 -4.61 -25.23
C GLN A 2 -9.89 -4.41 -25.47
N ARG A 3 -10.44 -4.78 -26.65
CA ARG A 3 -11.89 -4.65 -26.94
C ARG A 3 -12.78 -5.57 -26.06
N ARG A 4 -12.31 -6.73 -25.66
CA ARG A 4 -13.09 -7.65 -24.79
C ARG A 4 -13.15 -7.22 -23.34
N LEU A 5 -12.12 -6.49 -22.85
CA LEU A 5 -12.13 -5.89 -21.51
C LEU A 5 -13.14 -4.74 -21.41
N LEU A 6 -13.20 -3.88 -22.44
CA LEU A 6 -14.14 -2.76 -22.48
C LEU A 6 -15.61 -3.23 -22.56
N ILE A 7 -15.87 -4.28 -23.34
CA ILE A 7 -17.22 -4.89 -23.45
C ILE A 7 -17.60 -5.59 -22.15
N GLY A 8 -16.68 -6.23 -21.44
CA GLY A 8 -16.91 -6.81 -20.13
C GLY A 8 -17.26 -5.77 -19.06
N LEU A 9 -16.60 -4.59 -19.06
CA LEU A 9 -16.92 -3.49 -18.16
C LEU A 9 -18.31 -2.89 -18.45
N LEU A 10 -18.65 -2.67 -19.73
CA LEU A 10 -19.95 -2.15 -20.15
C LEU A 10 -21.11 -3.14 -19.90
N ALA A 11 -20.87 -4.44 -20.07
CA ALA A 11 -21.85 -5.48 -19.75
C ALA A 11 -22.11 -5.58 -18.25
N SER A 12 -21.09 -5.39 -17.39
CA SER A 12 -21.23 -5.34 -15.94
C SER A 12 -22.06 -4.14 -15.49
N CYS A 13 -21.89 -2.98 -16.12
CA CYS A 13 -22.71 -1.78 -15.85
C CYS A 13 -24.18 -1.98 -16.22
N ALA A 14 -24.47 -2.68 -17.32
CA ALA A 14 -25.85 -2.96 -17.74
C ALA A 14 -26.54 -3.97 -16.80
N PHE A 15 -25.83 -4.96 -16.28
CA PHE A 15 -26.36 -5.95 -15.34
C PHE A 15 -26.67 -5.33 -13.96
N MET A 16 -25.87 -4.35 -13.50
CA MET A 16 -26.11 -3.66 -12.23
C MET A 16 -27.37 -2.78 -12.23
N ARG A 17 -27.76 -2.22 -13.38
CA ARG A 17 -29.01 -1.41 -13.48
C ARG A 17 -30.30 -2.22 -13.42
N ALA A 18 -30.22 -3.54 -13.59
CA ALA A 18 -31.39 -4.45 -13.55
C ALA A 18 -31.68 -5.06 -12.17
N ALA A 19 -30.80 -4.89 -11.18
CA ALA A 19 -31.00 -5.42 -9.84
C ALA A 19 -31.85 -4.49 -8.96
N THR A 20 -32.99 -4.98 -8.55
CA THR A 20 -34.19 -4.40 -7.97
C THR A 20 -34.03 -3.73 -6.60
N ARG A 21 -34.73 -2.61 -6.44
CA ARG A 21 -35.41 -2.01 -5.26
C ARG A 21 -35.00 -2.48 -3.87
N ALA A 22 -33.94 -1.93 -3.34
CA ALA A 22 -33.77 -1.67 -1.92
C ALA A 22 -33.98 -0.15 -1.70
N ARG A 23 -34.64 0.24 -0.62
CA ARG A 23 -34.90 1.64 -0.27
C ARG A 23 -33.83 2.14 0.69
N ALA A 24 -32.64 2.47 0.21
CA ALA A 24 -31.69 3.26 0.97
C ALA A 24 -31.76 4.72 0.49
N ASP A 25 -31.51 5.67 1.38
CA ASP A 25 -31.65 7.12 1.09
C ASP A 25 -30.40 7.72 0.42
N GLY A 26 -29.51 6.89 -0.13
CA GLY A 26 -28.24 7.28 -0.75
C GLY A 26 -27.09 7.48 0.24
N ASN A 27 -25.87 7.14 -0.19
CA ASN A 27 -24.70 7.31 0.65
C ASN A 27 -24.19 8.76 0.61
N THR A 28 -24.25 9.44 1.75
CA THR A 28 -23.74 10.80 1.92
C THR A 28 -22.34 10.85 2.55
N SER A 29 -21.66 9.71 2.75
CA SER A 29 -20.32 9.70 3.32
C SER A 29 -19.25 9.75 2.24
N LEU A 30 -18.51 10.84 2.20
CA LEU A 30 -17.33 10.99 1.32
C LEU A 30 -16.10 10.30 1.88
N LEU A 31 -15.98 10.19 3.21
CA LEU A 31 -14.83 9.58 3.86
C LEU A 31 -14.87 8.06 3.67
N GLN A 32 -13.95 7.55 2.86
CA GLN A 32 -13.79 6.13 2.58
C GLN A 32 -12.33 5.73 2.86
N PRO A 33 -12.02 5.20 4.05
CA PRO A 33 -10.64 4.95 4.45
C PRO A 33 -9.97 3.86 3.61
N THR A 34 -8.68 4.04 3.40
CA THR A 34 -7.81 3.06 2.75
C THR A 34 -7.12 2.16 3.77
N ALA A 35 -7.15 0.85 3.57
CA ALA A 35 -6.45 -0.12 4.42
C ALA A 35 -4.94 -0.16 4.15
N ASN A 36 -4.48 0.29 2.98
CA ASN A 36 -3.06 0.31 2.67
C ASN A 36 -2.34 1.41 3.49
N VAL A 37 -1.38 1.00 4.34
CA VAL A 37 -0.65 1.90 5.24
C VAL A 37 0.16 2.98 4.52
N ARG A 38 0.49 2.78 3.25
CA ARG A 38 1.19 3.77 2.42
C ARG A 38 0.26 4.88 1.91
N GLY A 39 -1.06 4.66 1.96
CA GLY A 39 -2.06 5.69 1.68
C GLY A 39 -2.18 6.71 2.81
N LEU A 40 -3.05 7.70 2.62
CA LEU A 40 -3.39 8.69 3.64
C LEU A 40 -4.63 8.25 4.42
N PHE A 41 -5.59 9.14 4.66
CA PHE A 41 -6.85 8.75 5.31
C PHE A 41 -7.78 8.05 4.31
N THR A 42 -8.05 8.70 3.16
CA THR A 42 -8.88 8.16 2.07
C THR A 42 -8.07 7.90 0.81
N GLN A 43 -7.04 8.70 0.53
CA GLN A 43 -6.21 8.58 -0.65
C GLN A 43 -5.46 7.25 -0.65
N ALA A 44 -5.77 6.38 -1.60
CA ALA A 44 -5.08 5.12 -1.78
C ALA A 44 -3.65 5.32 -2.30
N ALA A 45 -2.74 4.45 -1.86
CA ALA A 45 -1.40 4.40 -2.44
C ALA A 45 -1.43 3.80 -3.84
N PRO A 46 -0.61 4.31 -4.79
CA PRO A 46 -0.51 3.72 -6.12
C PRO A 46 0.21 2.36 -6.13
N GLU A 47 0.96 2.04 -5.08
CA GLU A 47 1.62 0.76 -4.90
C GLU A 47 0.73 -0.18 -4.06
N PRO A 48 0.29 -1.33 -4.60
CA PRO A 48 -0.36 -2.37 -3.83
C PRO A 48 0.52 -2.91 -2.72
N LEU A 49 -0.08 -3.60 -1.76
CA LEU A 49 0.65 -4.34 -0.73
C LEU A 49 1.55 -5.42 -1.35
N ALA A 50 2.65 -5.74 -0.68
CA ALA A 50 3.50 -6.85 -1.09
C ALA A 50 2.75 -8.19 -1.02
N SER A 51 3.15 -9.17 -1.83
CA SER A 51 2.55 -10.51 -1.80
C SER A 51 2.54 -11.09 -0.39
N GLY A 52 1.37 -11.57 0.06
CA GLY A 52 1.15 -12.10 1.40
C GLY A 52 1.08 -11.07 2.53
N GLN A 53 1.30 -9.79 2.25
CA GLN A 53 1.17 -8.74 3.26
C GLN A 53 -0.31 -8.46 3.52
N LEU A 54 -0.70 -8.44 4.79
CA LEU A 54 -2.03 -8.09 5.27
C LEU A 54 -1.95 -6.76 6.03
N ASN A 55 -2.84 -5.84 5.71
CA ASN A 55 -3.11 -4.64 6.51
C ASN A 55 -4.56 -4.64 6.96
N ALA A 56 -4.82 -4.14 8.17
CA ALA A 56 -6.16 -3.89 8.67
C ALA A 56 -6.21 -2.53 9.36
N ILE A 57 -7.30 -1.80 9.20
CA ILE A 57 -7.51 -0.48 9.79
C ILE A 57 -8.84 -0.43 10.52
N ALA A 58 -8.83 0.22 11.67
CA ALA A 58 -10.01 0.75 12.34
C ALA A 58 -9.85 2.27 12.39
N LEU A 59 -10.78 3.01 11.79
CA LEU A 59 -10.79 4.47 11.76
C LEU A 59 -12.07 4.96 12.42
N LEU A 60 -11.91 5.76 13.44
CA LEU A 60 -12.98 6.50 14.10
C LEU A 60 -13.05 7.90 13.50
N ASP A 61 -14.23 8.32 13.11
CA ASP A 61 -14.53 9.60 12.48
C ASP A 61 -15.68 10.29 13.24
N VAL A 62 -15.49 11.55 13.55
CA VAL A 62 -16.52 12.42 14.12
C VAL A 62 -16.70 13.60 13.19
N GLY A 63 -17.92 13.77 12.67
CA GLY A 63 -18.26 14.88 11.79
C GLY A 63 -19.47 15.65 12.29
N THR A 64 -19.46 16.96 12.06
CA THR A 64 -20.58 17.86 12.41
C THR A 64 -21.20 18.45 11.14
N ARG A 65 -22.54 18.65 11.15
CA ARG A 65 -23.31 19.31 10.08
C ARG A 65 -23.08 18.69 8.69
N LEU A 66 -23.16 17.36 8.60
CA LEU A 66 -22.84 16.63 7.36
C LEU A 66 -23.92 16.75 6.29
N LEU A 67 -25.18 16.90 6.69
CA LEU A 67 -26.29 17.08 5.75
C LEU A 67 -27.21 18.14 6.28
N VAL A 68 -27.22 19.32 5.63
CA VAL A 68 -27.91 20.51 6.08
C VAL A 68 -28.77 21.04 4.95
N ILE A 69 -30.07 21.28 5.22
CA ILE A 69 -30.95 22.01 4.30
C ILE A 69 -30.58 23.49 4.33
N ARG A 70 -30.41 24.05 3.15
CA ARG A 70 -30.05 25.46 2.97
C ARG A 70 -31.10 26.18 2.17
N ASP A 71 -31.29 27.46 2.47
CA ASP A 71 -32.10 28.33 1.67
C ASP A 71 -31.49 28.46 0.25
N PRO A 72 -32.27 28.22 -0.82
CA PRO A 72 -31.75 28.21 -2.18
C PRO A 72 -31.30 29.60 -2.69
N HIS A 73 -31.76 30.68 -2.09
CA HIS A 73 -31.43 32.04 -2.50
C HIS A 73 -30.23 32.61 -1.74
N SER A 74 -30.20 32.44 -0.42
CA SER A 74 -29.10 32.94 0.42
C SER A 74 -27.96 31.95 0.57
N GLY A 75 -28.19 30.63 0.44
CA GLY A 75 -27.25 29.56 0.75
C GLY A 75 -27.06 29.35 2.26
N GLU A 76 -27.75 30.12 3.10
CA GLU A 76 -27.65 29.99 4.55
C GLU A 76 -28.37 28.72 5.06
N PRO A 77 -27.87 28.09 6.15
CA PRO A 77 -28.56 26.98 6.77
C PRO A 77 -29.95 27.39 7.27
N VAL A 78 -30.97 26.62 6.95
CA VAL A 78 -32.29 26.78 7.52
C VAL A 78 -32.27 26.40 9.00
N PRO A 79 -32.77 27.22 9.94
CA PRO A 79 -32.84 26.85 11.35
C PRO A 79 -33.58 25.52 11.56
N GLY A 80 -33.00 24.59 12.30
CA GLY A 80 -33.54 23.24 12.46
C GLY A 80 -33.49 22.38 11.18
N GLY A 81 -32.68 22.75 10.18
CA GLY A 81 -32.54 22.06 8.91
C GLY A 81 -31.37 21.03 8.88
N GLU A 82 -30.87 20.61 10.01
CA GLU A 82 -29.72 19.69 10.09
C GLU A 82 -30.18 18.22 10.05
N LEU A 83 -30.40 17.66 8.84
CA LEU A 83 -30.79 16.27 8.67
C LEU A 83 -29.77 15.30 9.30
N VAL A 84 -28.47 15.63 9.24
CA VAL A 84 -27.40 14.94 9.98
C VAL A 84 -26.53 16.01 10.64
N SER A 85 -26.85 16.33 11.89
CA SER A 85 -26.11 17.33 12.69
C SER A 85 -24.81 16.81 13.22
N ARG A 86 -24.75 15.53 13.60
CA ARG A 86 -23.56 14.84 14.10
C ARG A 86 -23.52 13.39 13.65
N ARG A 87 -22.31 12.92 13.37
CA ARG A 87 -22.04 11.51 13.06
C ARG A 87 -20.77 11.09 13.82
N LEU A 88 -20.84 9.95 14.48
CA LEU A 88 -19.69 9.18 14.96
C LEU A 88 -19.66 7.89 14.15
N ALA A 89 -18.62 7.66 13.37
CA ALA A 89 -18.52 6.46 12.54
C ALA A 89 -17.24 5.67 12.84
N LEU A 90 -17.38 4.37 12.90
CA LEU A 90 -16.29 3.41 12.92
C LEU A 90 -16.20 2.76 11.54
N HIS A 91 -15.11 3.01 10.85
CA HIS A 91 -14.79 2.36 9.59
C HIS A 91 -13.76 1.25 9.84
N VAL A 92 -14.04 0.06 9.37
CA VAL A 92 -13.11 -1.06 9.39
C VAL A 92 -12.78 -1.46 7.96
N ALA A 93 -11.50 -1.69 7.68
CA ALA A 93 -11.09 -2.19 6.38
C ALA A 93 -9.88 -3.11 6.52
N ALA A 94 -9.76 -4.04 5.59
CA ALA A 94 -8.60 -4.91 5.47
C ALA A 94 -8.19 -5.02 4.00
N ALA A 95 -6.90 -5.21 3.75
CA ALA A 95 -6.39 -5.43 2.42
C ALA A 95 -5.25 -6.45 2.45
N VAL A 96 -5.17 -7.27 1.41
CA VAL A 96 -4.12 -8.27 1.24
C VAL A 96 -3.47 -8.15 -0.13
N GLY A 97 -2.15 -8.15 -0.16
CA GLY A 97 -1.39 -8.28 -1.39
C GLY A 97 -1.43 -9.74 -1.87
N VAL A 98 -2.19 -10.01 -2.93
CA VAL A 98 -2.26 -11.35 -3.54
C VAL A 98 -0.98 -11.64 -4.32
N THR A 99 -0.51 -10.66 -5.06
CA THR A 99 0.78 -10.67 -5.75
C THR A 99 1.49 -9.33 -5.51
N SER A 100 2.73 -9.19 -5.96
CA SER A 100 3.45 -7.90 -5.90
C SER A 100 2.81 -6.78 -6.75
N ARG A 101 1.78 -7.09 -7.57
CA ARG A 101 1.06 -6.15 -8.44
C ARG A 101 -0.43 -6.07 -8.17
N PHE A 102 -0.99 -7.00 -7.41
CA PHE A 102 -2.42 -7.14 -7.23
C PHE A 102 -2.79 -7.22 -5.74
N GLU A 103 -3.72 -6.37 -5.32
CA GLU A 103 -4.25 -6.25 -3.96
C GLU A 103 -5.77 -6.42 -3.97
N LEU A 104 -6.29 -7.12 -2.98
CA LEU A 104 -7.72 -7.18 -2.67
C LEU A 104 -7.99 -6.53 -1.33
N GLY A 105 -9.10 -5.83 -1.23
CA GLY A 105 -9.54 -5.16 -0.01
C GLY A 105 -11.01 -5.32 0.26
N LEU A 106 -11.37 -5.19 1.54
CA LEU A 106 -12.70 -5.23 2.08
C LEU A 106 -12.88 -4.05 3.03
N ALA A 107 -14.03 -3.38 3.02
CA ALA A 107 -14.32 -2.30 3.96
C ALA A 107 -15.80 -2.30 4.34
N TRP A 108 -16.07 -1.85 5.57
CA TRP A 108 -17.40 -1.71 6.13
C TRP A 108 -17.44 -0.56 7.14
N THR A 109 -18.64 0.00 7.36
CA THR A 109 -18.83 1.15 8.24
C THR A 109 -20.00 0.91 9.18
N LEU A 110 -19.83 1.31 10.44
CA LEU A 110 -20.89 1.41 11.45
C LEU A 110 -20.91 2.84 11.93
N ALA A 111 -22.08 3.48 12.00
CA ALA A 111 -22.18 4.85 12.47
C ALA A 111 -23.35 5.07 13.42
N MET A 112 -23.15 5.99 14.36
CA MET A 112 -24.19 6.61 15.19
C MET A 112 -24.41 8.02 14.68
N GLN A 113 -25.66 8.41 14.49
CA GLN A 113 -26.02 9.69 13.92
C GLN A 113 -27.09 10.39 14.77
N ALA A 114 -27.09 11.71 14.72
CA ALA A 114 -28.14 12.56 15.25
C ALA A 114 -28.47 13.65 14.23
N GLY A 115 -29.72 14.03 14.14
CA GLY A 115 -30.21 15.06 13.26
C GLY A 115 -31.50 15.66 13.80
N ASP A 116 -32.02 16.65 13.11
CA ASP A 116 -33.26 17.34 13.47
C ASP A 116 -34.46 16.76 12.71
N GLU A 117 -35.67 16.96 13.24
CA GLU A 117 -36.90 16.77 12.48
C GLU A 117 -37.01 17.88 11.44
N VAL A 118 -37.07 17.53 10.17
CA VAL A 118 -37.10 18.51 9.09
C VAL A 118 -38.27 18.26 8.13
N ALA A 119 -39.11 19.24 7.95
CA ALA A 119 -40.25 19.20 7.01
C ALA A 119 -41.17 17.99 7.24
N GLY A 120 -41.44 17.63 8.51
CA GLY A 120 -42.31 16.49 8.88
C GLY A 120 -41.65 15.10 8.66
N ARG A 121 -40.36 15.02 8.38
CA ARG A 121 -39.59 13.78 8.38
C ARG A 121 -39.00 13.55 9.76
N GLU A 122 -39.11 12.32 10.24
CA GLU A 122 -38.50 11.94 11.51
C GLU A 122 -36.99 12.20 11.49
N PRO A 123 -36.39 12.63 12.63
CA PRO A 123 -34.96 12.88 12.72
C PRO A 123 -34.17 11.61 12.42
N ILE A 124 -33.06 11.78 11.73
CA ILE A 124 -32.10 10.70 11.51
C ILE A 124 -31.33 10.52 12.79
N ALA A 125 -31.79 9.61 13.65
CA ALA A 125 -31.14 9.31 14.92
C ALA A 125 -30.96 7.82 15.09
N GLY A 126 -29.83 7.41 15.71
CA GLY A 126 -29.56 6.02 16.05
C GLY A 126 -28.31 5.46 15.39
N THR A 127 -28.23 4.14 15.41
CA THR A 127 -27.09 3.39 14.85
C THR A 127 -27.47 2.75 13.54
N GLY A 128 -26.62 2.90 12.53
CA GLY A 128 -26.79 2.29 11.20
C GLY A 128 -25.48 1.71 10.67
N ALA A 129 -25.60 0.67 9.87
CA ALA A 129 -24.51 0.08 9.12
C ALA A 129 -24.47 0.66 7.69
N GLY A 130 -23.28 0.81 7.15
CA GLY A 130 -23.07 1.15 5.75
C GLY A 130 -22.92 -0.09 4.87
N ASP A 131 -22.72 0.16 3.58
CA ASP A 131 -22.52 -0.91 2.60
C ASP A 131 -21.18 -1.64 2.79
N LEU A 132 -21.22 -2.94 2.50
CA LEU A 132 -20.01 -3.74 2.35
C LEU A 132 -19.33 -3.41 1.02
N ARG A 133 -18.05 -3.04 1.07
CA ARG A 133 -17.27 -2.63 -0.10
C ARG A 133 -16.14 -3.61 -0.37
N LEU A 134 -16.01 -4.02 -1.62
CA LEU A 134 -14.95 -4.88 -2.12
C LEU A 134 -14.10 -4.08 -3.10
N ARG A 135 -12.78 -4.10 -2.92
CA ARG A 135 -11.84 -3.38 -3.75
C ARG A 135 -10.81 -4.31 -4.34
N ALA A 136 -10.50 -4.12 -5.61
CA ALA A 136 -9.38 -4.75 -6.30
C ALA A 136 -8.49 -3.65 -6.88
N GLN A 137 -7.16 -3.78 -6.73
CA GLN A 137 -6.18 -2.84 -7.28
C GLN A 137 -5.07 -3.58 -8.00
N LEU A 138 -4.75 -3.14 -9.22
CA LEU A 138 -3.70 -3.70 -10.06
C LEU A 138 -2.71 -2.60 -10.45
N ARG A 139 -1.43 -2.78 -10.13
CA ARG A 139 -0.38 -1.89 -10.60
C ARG A 139 -0.12 -2.12 -12.08
N LEU A 140 -0.38 -1.08 -12.89
CA LEU A 140 -0.19 -1.09 -14.34
C LEU A 140 1.26 -0.77 -14.71
N PHE A 141 1.84 0.21 -14.00
CA PHE A 141 3.12 0.77 -14.36
C PHE A 141 3.91 1.18 -13.12
N ARG A 142 5.25 1.07 -13.20
CA ARG A 142 6.18 1.62 -12.21
C ARG A 142 7.50 1.96 -12.89
N ARG A 143 7.98 3.18 -12.68
CA ARG A 143 9.29 3.61 -13.16
C ARG A 143 9.86 4.67 -12.22
N GLY A 144 11.08 4.45 -11.73
CA GLY A 144 11.67 5.31 -10.71
C GLY A 144 10.78 5.38 -9.46
N GLY A 145 10.53 6.59 -8.96
CA GLY A 145 9.62 6.84 -7.84
C GLY A 145 8.14 6.84 -8.17
N LEU A 146 7.75 6.82 -9.47
CA LEU A 146 6.37 6.92 -9.95
C LEU A 146 5.74 5.55 -10.12
N ALA A 147 4.48 5.40 -9.68
CA ALA A 147 3.63 4.24 -9.95
C ALA A 147 2.24 4.67 -10.41
N VAL A 148 1.63 3.85 -11.24
CA VAL A 148 0.24 3.99 -11.70
C VAL A 148 -0.48 2.66 -11.52
N SER A 149 -1.66 2.72 -10.92
CA SER A 149 -2.53 1.56 -10.70
C SER A 149 -3.94 1.83 -11.19
N ALA A 150 -4.60 0.80 -11.70
CA ALA A 150 -6.04 0.77 -11.84
C ALA A 150 -6.64 0.08 -10.62
N ALA A 151 -7.75 0.60 -10.12
CA ALA A 151 -8.52 -0.07 -9.09
C ALA A 151 -10.01 -0.02 -9.43
N SER A 152 -10.77 -0.93 -8.85
CA SER A 152 -12.22 -0.92 -8.91
C SER A 152 -12.77 -1.27 -7.54
N GLU A 153 -13.78 -0.52 -7.10
CA GLU A 153 -14.51 -0.80 -5.88
C GLU A 153 -15.96 -1.13 -6.24
N VAL A 154 -16.49 -2.18 -5.65
CA VAL A 154 -17.90 -2.57 -5.71
C VAL A 154 -18.48 -2.40 -4.32
N SER A 155 -19.57 -1.63 -4.20
CA SER A 155 -20.38 -1.55 -2.98
C SER A 155 -21.60 -2.44 -3.13
N LEU A 156 -21.88 -3.24 -2.12
CA LEU A 156 -23.05 -4.11 -2.05
C LEU A 156 -24.10 -3.44 -1.15
N PRO A 157 -25.39 -3.41 -1.55
CA PRO A 157 -26.43 -2.72 -0.79
C PRO A 157 -26.81 -3.48 0.48
N THR A 158 -25.97 -3.39 1.49
CA THR A 158 -26.12 -4.05 2.81
C THR A 158 -26.35 -3.04 3.94
N ALA A 159 -26.46 -1.77 3.60
CA ALA A 159 -26.67 -0.71 4.57
C ALA A 159 -28.01 -0.79 5.28
N SER A 160 -28.05 -0.22 6.48
CA SER A 160 -29.30 -0.02 7.22
C SER A 160 -30.18 0.99 6.50
N GLU A 161 -31.49 0.71 6.43
CA GLU A 161 -32.46 1.64 5.88
C GLU A 161 -32.43 2.99 6.64
N ARG A 162 -32.63 4.09 5.91
CA ARG A 162 -32.67 5.48 6.46
C ARG A 162 -31.41 5.95 7.19
N ALA A 163 -30.27 5.29 6.99
CA ALA A 163 -29.02 5.70 7.64
C ALA A 163 -28.17 6.66 6.80
N TYR A 164 -28.51 6.93 5.55
CA TYR A 164 -27.68 7.69 4.58
C TYR A 164 -26.22 7.21 4.50
N LEU A 165 -26.01 5.91 4.71
CA LEU A 165 -24.69 5.26 4.73
C LEU A 165 -24.53 4.23 3.61
N GLY A 166 -25.55 4.01 2.79
CA GLY A 166 -25.54 3.04 1.69
C GLY A 166 -26.35 3.48 0.50
N GLU A 167 -26.33 2.67 -0.52
CA GLU A 167 -26.97 2.92 -1.80
C GLU A 167 -28.17 1.99 -2.01
N ASP A 168 -29.13 2.42 -2.84
CA ASP A 168 -30.32 1.60 -3.20
C ASP A 168 -29.97 0.35 -4.00
N GLY A 169 -28.78 0.27 -4.55
CA GLY A 169 -28.29 -0.83 -5.35
C GLY A 169 -26.76 -0.93 -5.32
N PRO A 170 -26.21 -1.95 -5.98
CA PRO A 170 -24.77 -2.08 -6.07
C PRO A 170 -24.16 -0.91 -6.84
N THR A 171 -23.00 -0.42 -6.39
CA THR A 171 -22.23 0.60 -7.09
C THR A 171 -20.92 0.03 -7.63
N LEU A 172 -20.41 0.62 -8.69
CA LEU A 172 -19.11 0.31 -9.26
C LEU A 172 -18.30 1.59 -9.41
N THR A 173 -17.09 1.61 -8.87
CA THR A 173 -16.21 2.78 -8.95
C THR A 173 -14.85 2.38 -9.52
N PRO A 174 -14.69 2.34 -10.85
CA PRO A 174 -13.37 2.23 -11.48
C PRO A 174 -12.56 3.51 -11.22
N THR A 175 -11.28 3.36 -10.87
CA THR A 175 -10.37 4.45 -10.56
C THR A 175 -8.99 4.24 -11.15
N LEU A 176 -8.31 5.33 -11.48
CA LEU A 176 -6.87 5.38 -11.75
C LEU A 176 -6.19 6.08 -10.58
N ILE A 177 -5.09 5.52 -10.11
CA ILE A 177 -4.30 6.04 -9.01
C ILE A 177 -2.89 6.25 -9.54
N ALA A 178 -2.38 7.47 -9.44
CA ALA A 178 -1.01 7.81 -9.82
C ALA A 178 -0.31 8.48 -8.64
N GLY A 179 0.98 8.25 -8.49
CA GLY A 179 1.74 8.91 -7.44
C GLY A 179 3.09 8.26 -7.22
N GLY A 180 3.82 8.75 -6.23
CA GLY A 180 5.14 8.24 -5.92
C GLY A 180 5.76 8.90 -4.72
N ALA A 181 7.00 8.48 -4.41
CA ALA A 181 7.78 8.98 -3.31
C ALA A 181 9.16 9.45 -3.80
N TRP A 182 9.55 10.63 -3.38
CA TRP A 182 10.84 11.28 -3.70
C TRP A 182 11.45 11.83 -2.41
N GLY A 183 12.45 11.14 -1.91
CA GLY A 183 13.05 11.46 -0.62
C GLY A 183 12.03 11.35 0.53
N ARG A 184 11.75 12.48 1.18
CA ARG A 184 10.79 12.55 2.30
C ARG A 184 9.36 12.86 1.86
N VAL A 185 9.13 13.17 0.60
CA VAL A 185 7.84 13.60 0.08
C VAL A 185 7.19 12.50 -0.72
N SER A 186 5.94 12.20 -0.44
CA SER A 186 5.10 11.30 -1.23
C SER A 186 3.86 12.04 -1.68
N LEU A 187 3.51 11.88 -2.96
CA LEU A 187 2.32 12.44 -3.57
C LEU A 187 1.49 11.32 -4.19
N ALA A 188 0.18 11.44 -4.10
CA ALA A 188 -0.74 10.54 -4.81
C ALA A 188 -1.99 11.31 -5.24
N ALA A 189 -2.55 10.90 -6.37
CA ALA A 189 -3.83 11.38 -6.86
C ALA A 189 -4.65 10.22 -7.39
N THR A 190 -5.96 10.30 -7.24
CA THR A 190 -6.95 9.34 -7.76
C THR A 190 -7.97 10.08 -8.58
N LEU A 191 -8.36 9.49 -9.71
CA LEU A 191 -9.48 9.92 -10.51
C LEU A 191 -10.32 8.70 -10.87
N GLY A 192 -11.63 8.79 -10.73
CA GLY A 192 -12.54 7.70 -11.02
C GLY A 192 -13.93 8.16 -11.39
N TYR A 193 -14.75 7.19 -11.73
CA TYR A 193 -16.15 7.39 -12.07
C TYR A 193 -17.00 6.41 -11.28
N ARG A 194 -17.91 6.90 -10.44
CA ARG A 194 -18.84 6.08 -9.66
C ARG A 194 -20.13 5.93 -10.44
N VAL A 195 -20.44 4.68 -10.80
CA VAL A 195 -21.73 4.30 -11.36
C VAL A 195 -22.63 3.85 -10.24
N ARG A 196 -23.78 4.52 -10.09
CA ARG A 196 -24.79 4.18 -9.08
C ARG A 196 -26.20 4.50 -9.55
N GLY A 197 -27.21 3.98 -8.85
CA GLY A 197 -28.60 4.35 -9.06
C GLY A 197 -28.86 5.80 -8.69
N ALA A 198 -29.72 6.49 -9.44
CA ALA A 198 -30.14 7.84 -9.10
C ALA A 198 -30.97 7.82 -7.81
N ASN A 199 -30.58 8.64 -6.84
CA ASN A 199 -31.29 8.84 -5.59
C ASN A 199 -31.65 10.31 -5.41
N ARG A 200 -32.79 10.61 -4.80
CA ARG A 200 -33.28 11.98 -4.62
C ARG A 200 -33.59 12.29 -3.16
N VAL A 201 -32.93 13.31 -2.65
CA VAL A 201 -33.18 13.87 -1.30
C VAL A 201 -33.62 15.32 -1.47
N GLY A 202 -34.96 15.59 -1.47
CA GLY A 202 -35.49 16.92 -1.82
C GLY A 202 -35.13 17.28 -3.27
N ASP A 203 -34.46 18.40 -3.46
CA ASP A 203 -33.98 18.88 -4.76
C ASP A 203 -32.60 18.37 -5.13
N LEU A 204 -31.90 17.68 -4.21
CA LEU A 204 -30.62 17.06 -4.45
C LEU A 204 -30.81 15.75 -5.20
N VAL A 205 -30.19 15.63 -6.36
CA VAL A 205 -30.08 14.37 -7.13
C VAL A 205 -28.69 13.83 -6.97
N ILE A 206 -28.60 12.65 -6.38
CA ILE A 206 -27.35 11.91 -6.24
C ILE A 206 -27.38 10.78 -7.27
N ASP A 207 -26.56 10.88 -8.31
CA ASP A 207 -26.46 9.93 -9.43
C ASP A 207 -24.98 9.64 -9.73
N ASP A 208 -24.67 9.20 -10.92
CA ASP A 208 -23.31 8.96 -11.37
C ASP A 208 -22.38 10.15 -11.11
N GLU A 209 -21.17 9.90 -10.65
CA GLU A 209 -20.23 10.94 -10.22
C GLU A 209 -18.81 10.72 -10.73
N LEU A 210 -18.14 11.79 -11.08
CA LEU A 210 -16.69 11.82 -11.08
C LEU A 210 -16.20 11.93 -9.64
N VAL A 211 -15.29 11.04 -9.23
CA VAL A 211 -14.67 11.04 -7.90
C VAL A 211 -13.19 11.29 -8.03
N GLY A 212 -12.65 12.07 -7.11
CA GLY A 212 -11.23 12.39 -7.13
C GLY A 212 -10.67 12.64 -5.75
N SER A 213 -9.36 12.40 -5.62
CA SER A 213 -8.59 12.76 -4.43
C SER A 213 -7.15 13.08 -4.79
N ALA A 214 -6.52 13.93 -3.99
CA ALA A 214 -5.10 14.21 -4.07
C ALA A 214 -4.55 14.34 -2.66
N GLY A 215 -3.32 13.85 -2.46
CA GLY A 215 -2.73 13.87 -1.14
C GLY A 215 -1.22 13.94 -1.14
N LEU A 216 -0.72 14.50 -0.05
CA LEU A 216 0.68 14.73 0.24
C LEU A 216 1.03 14.09 1.58
N SER A 217 2.17 13.42 1.65
CA SER A 217 2.78 12.97 2.89
C SER A 217 4.24 13.46 2.94
N VAL A 218 4.64 14.02 4.07
CA VAL A 218 6.02 14.47 4.30
C VAL A 218 6.58 13.78 5.54
N ASP A 219 7.58 12.92 5.37
CA ASP A 219 8.25 12.24 6.48
C ASP A 219 9.13 13.24 7.26
N VAL A 220 8.74 13.50 8.51
CA VAL A 220 9.45 14.40 9.43
C VAL A 220 10.54 13.64 10.18
N VAL A 221 10.18 12.50 10.76
CA VAL A 221 11.12 11.56 11.36
C VAL A 221 11.15 10.31 10.50
N ALA A 222 12.32 10.00 9.96
CA ALA A 222 12.50 8.93 8.96
C ALA A 222 11.65 7.68 9.30
N THR A 223 10.73 7.32 8.40
CA THR A 223 9.81 6.18 8.46
C THR A 223 8.88 6.09 9.67
N ARG A 224 9.04 6.93 10.69
CA ARG A 224 8.27 6.88 11.95
C ARG A 224 7.13 7.90 12.01
N VAL A 225 7.38 9.15 11.61
CA VAL A 225 6.41 10.23 11.72
C VAL A 225 6.32 10.99 10.40
N ALA A 226 5.10 11.17 9.88
CA ALA A 226 4.83 11.97 8.69
C ALA A 226 3.66 12.92 8.92
N LEU A 227 3.76 14.09 8.31
CA LEU A 227 2.63 15.01 8.14
C LEU A 227 1.84 14.60 6.90
N LEU A 228 0.52 14.67 7.00
CA LEU A 228 -0.42 14.29 5.96
C LEU A 228 -1.31 15.47 5.61
N ALA A 229 -1.57 15.65 4.31
CA ALA A 229 -2.60 16.54 3.82
C ALA A 229 -3.29 15.88 2.62
N GLU A 230 -4.61 15.90 2.57
CA GLU A 230 -5.38 15.39 1.45
C GLU A 230 -6.64 16.19 1.20
N ALA A 231 -7.07 16.22 -0.06
CA ALA A 231 -8.38 16.69 -0.48
C ALA A 231 -9.05 15.60 -1.32
N PHE A 232 -10.36 15.45 -1.14
CA PHE A 232 -11.15 14.48 -1.87
C PHE A 232 -12.56 14.99 -2.09
N GLY A 233 -13.22 14.48 -3.11
CA GLY A 233 -14.56 14.94 -3.43
C GLY A 233 -15.18 14.17 -4.58
N ALA A 234 -16.39 14.61 -4.91
CA ALA A 234 -17.18 14.10 -6.02
C ALA A 234 -17.80 15.23 -6.82
N TYR A 235 -18.19 14.93 -8.05
CA TYR A 235 -18.83 15.85 -8.97
C TYR A 235 -19.95 15.11 -9.70
N GLY A 236 -21.22 15.47 -9.40
CA GLY A 236 -22.39 14.89 -10.04
C GLY A 236 -22.41 15.20 -11.55
N THR A 237 -22.67 14.19 -12.37
CA THR A 237 -22.59 14.35 -13.83
C THR A 237 -23.89 14.86 -14.46
N GLN A 238 -25.03 14.74 -13.78
CA GLN A 238 -26.33 15.17 -14.31
C GLN A 238 -26.74 16.58 -13.90
N GLY A 239 -26.29 17.07 -12.74
CA GLY A 239 -26.61 18.39 -12.20
C GLY A 239 -25.51 19.42 -12.39
N LEU A 240 -24.97 19.60 -13.60
CA LEU A 240 -23.76 20.41 -13.89
C LEU A 240 -23.75 21.85 -13.33
N GLY A 241 -24.87 22.37 -12.82
CA GLY A 241 -24.96 23.68 -12.18
C GLY A 241 -25.11 23.66 -10.66
N ASN A 242 -25.51 22.53 -10.07
CA ASN A 242 -25.88 22.47 -8.67
C ASN A 242 -24.65 22.38 -7.75
N ARG A 243 -24.47 23.39 -6.88
CA ARG A 243 -23.34 23.41 -5.91
C ARG A 243 -23.44 22.30 -4.87
N LEU A 244 -24.65 21.79 -4.58
CA LEU A 244 -24.86 20.70 -3.61
C LEU A 244 -24.39 19.34 -4.11
N GLU A 245 -24.21 19.18 -5.43
CA GLU A 245 -23.70 17.96 -6.07
C GLU A 245 -22.19 17.94 -6.26
N ARG A 246 -21.48 18.88 -5.62
CA ARG A 246 -20.03 19.04 -5.71
C ARG A 246 -19.37 19.01 -4.33
N PRO A 247 -19.51 17.91 -3.58
CA PRO A 247 -18.88 17.81 -2.27
C PRO A 247 -17.35 17.73 -2.41
N VAL A 248 -16.65 18.59 -1.68
CA VAL A 248 -15.19 18.60 -1.56
C VAL A 248 -14.82 18.78 -0.10
N GLU A 249 -13.91 17.96 0.39
CA GLU A 249 -13.42 17.96 1.76
C GLU A 249 -11.89 17.92 1.79
N ALA A 250 -11.29 18.54 2.80
CA ALA A 250 -9.86 18.43 3.06
C ALA A 250 -9.59 17.95 4.48
N LEU A 251 -8.52 17.15 4.63
CA LEU A 251 -8.00 16.66 5.89
C LEU A 251 -6.50 16.97 5.99
N ALA A 252 -6.07 17.35 7.18
CA ALA A 252 -4.65 17.43 7.53
C ALA A 252 -4.39 16.67 8.82
N GLY A 253 -3.22 16.07 8.96
CA GLY A 253 -2.94 15.27 10.14
C GLY A 253 -1.55 14.70 10.19
N VAL A 254 -1.39 13.71 11.07
CA VAL A 254 -0.12 13.05 11.36
C VAL A 254 -0.29 11.53 11.24
N ARG A 255 0.71 10.89 10.69
CA ARG A 255 0.90 9.44 10.74
C ARG A 255 2.11 9.13 11.62
N ALA A 256 1.96 8.20 12.56
CA ALA A 256 3.05 7.74 13.42
C ALA A 256 3.09 6.21 13.47
N ARG A 257 4.27 5.61 13.22
CA ARG A 257 4.52 4.20 13.51
C ARG A 257 4.89 4.07 14.98
N VAL A 258 3.96 3.55 15.78
CA VAL A 258 4.08 3.45 17.23
C VAL A 258 4.70 2.12 17.68
N ALA A 259 4.63 1.09 16.82
CA ALA A 259 5.29 -0.20 17.00
C ALA A 259 5.54 -0.85 15.63
N ASP A 260 6.27 -1.96 15.55
CA ASP A 260 6.67 -2.62 14.31
C ASP A 260 5.48 -2.96 13.39
N ALA A 261 4.36 -3.36 13.98
CA ALA A 261 3.16 -3.72 13.25
C ALA A 261 2.05 -2.65 13.32
N TRP A 262 2.23 -1.56 14.06
CA TRP A 262 1.15 -0.62 14.35
C TRP A 262 1.46 0.80 13.90
N VAL A 263 0.53 1.37 13.15
CA VAL A 263 0.57 2.75 12.68
C VAL A 263 -0.69 3.47 13.12
N MET A 264 -0.51 4.61 13.78
CA MET A 264 -1.58 5.56 14.09
C MET A 264 -1.65 6.66 13.05
N ARG A 265 -2.87 7.15 12.78
CA ARG A 265 -3.13 8.40 12.09
C ARG A 265 -4.13 9.20 12.90
N ALA A 266 -3.92 10.51 12.99
CA ALA A 266 -4.88 11.44 13.56
C ALA A 266 -4.94 12.69 12.68
N GLY A 267 -6.12 13.24 12.47
CA GLY A 267 -6.29 14.40 11.60
C GLY A 267 -7.56 15.17 11.89
N LEU A 268 -7.57 16.39 11.39
CA LEU A 268 -8.71 17.30 11.40
C LEU A 268 -8.98 17.73 9.95
N GLY A 269 -10.24 18.02 9.65
CA GLY A 269 -10.65 18.47 8.33
C GLY A 269 -11.98 19.19 8.35
N ALA A 270 -12.33 19.70 7.18
CA ALA A 270 -13.58 20.41 6.96
C ALA A 270 -14.00 20.32 5.49
N GLY A 271 -15.29 20.55 5.23
CA GLY A 271 -15.80 20.74 3.89
C GLY A 271 -15.26 22.03 3.26
N LEU A 272 -14.75 21.91 2.04
CA LEU A 272 -14.33 23.06 1.22
C LEU A 272 -15.46 23.59 0.32
N SER A 273 -16.56 22.86 0.26
CA SER A 273 -17.76 23.21 -0.51
C SER A 273 -19.01 23.02 0.33
N LEU A 274 -20.14 23.47 -0.18
CA LEU A 274 -21.45 23.24 0.43
C LEU A 274 -22.12 21.94 -0.05
N GLY A 275 -21.36 21.05 -0.69
CA GLY A 275 -21.88 19.80 -1.23
C GLY A 275 -22.38 18.85 -0.13
N TYR A 276 -23.23 17.92 -0.51
CA TYR A 276 -23.81 16.93 0.41
C TYR A 276 -22.72 16.13 1.14
N GLY A 277 -22.94 15.81 2.41
CA GLY A 277 -22.02 14.98 3.21
C GLY A 277 -20.70 15.64 3.59
N THR A 278 -20.46 16.91 3.19
CA THR A 278 -19.29 17.67 3.63
C THR A 278 -19.51 18.20 5.04
N PRO A 279 -18.66 17.84 6.02
CA PRO A 279 -18.82 18.31 7.39
C PRO A 279 -18.36 19.77 7.54
N GLU A 280 -18.90 20.47 8.52
CA GLU A 280 -18.33 21.74 8.96
C GLU A 280 -16.96 21.50 9.62
N LEU A 281 -16.89 20.49 10.47
CA LEU A 281 -15.64 20.02 11.10
C LEU A 281 -15.64 18.50 11.15
N ARG A 282 -14.47 17.90 10.88
CA ARG A 282 -14.21 16.46 11.02
C ARG A 282 -12.97 16.20 11.84
N GLY A 283 -13.07 15.27 12.77
CA GLY A 283 -11.94 14.69 13.47
C GLY A 283 -11.81 13.22 13.11
N VAL A 284 -10.59 12.74 12.86
CA VAL A 284 -10.33 11.34 12.54
C VAL A 284 -9.18 10.79 13.36
N VAL A 285 -9.34 9.55 13.85
CA VAL A 285 -8.25 8.78 14.47
C VAL A 285 -8.30 7.37 13.92
N ALA A 286 -7.17 6.85 13.48
CA ALA A 286 -7.09 5.52 12.91
C ALA A 286 -5.95 4.72 13.51
N TRP A 287 -6.22 3.42 13.75
CA TRP A 287 -5.24 2.39 14.07
C TRP A 287 -5.12 1.44 12.89
N THR A 288 -3.91 1.25 12.40
CA THR A 288 -3.64 0.35 11.29
C THR A 288 -2.67 -0.73 11.75
N TYR A 289 -3.11 -1.97 11.67
CA TYR A 289 -2.23 -3.12 11.72
C TYR A 289 -1.56 -3.26 10.35
N ALA A 290 -0.26 -3.04 10.29
CA ALA A 290 0.54 -3.08 9.08
C ALA A 290 1.93 -3.63 9.42
N PRO A 291 2.02 -4.95 9.64
CA PRO A 291 3.28 -5.57 9.95
C PRO A 291 4.30 -5.27 8.86
N LEU A 292 5.52 -4.99 9.25
CA LEU A 292 6.62 -4.94 8.30
C LEU A 292 6.67 -6.30 7.60
N PRO A 293 6.95 -6.33 6.29
CA PRO A 293 7.09 -7.60 5.58
C PRO A 293 8.08 -8.47 6.37
N ASP A 294 7.60 -9.61 6.82
CA ASP A 294 8.43 -10.55 7.53
C ASP A 294 9.47 -11.06 6.54
N ALA A 295 10.75 -10.77 6.77
CA ALA A 295 11.84 -11.31 5.96
C ALA A 295 11.83 -12.84 5.96
N ARG A 296 11.09 -13.48 6.89
CA ARG A 296 10.98 -14.91 7.10
C ARG A 296 9.83 -15.59 6.35
N ARG A 297 8.84 -14.86 5.85
CA ARG A 297 7.77 -15.44 5.04
C ARG A 297 8.17 -15.42 3.57
N ALA A 298 8.84 -16.47 3.13
CA ALA A 298 8.79 -16.85 1.73
C ALA A 298 7.31 -16.95 1.29
N PRO A 299 6.96 -16.49 0.07
CA PRO A 299 5.60 -16.65 -0.42
C PRO A 299 5.22 -18.12 -0.32
N VAL A 300 4.14 -18.43 0.39
CA VAL A 300 3.52 -19.75 0.29
C VAL A 300 3.05 -19.84 -1.15
N THR A 301 3.82 -20.51 -1.97
CA THR A 301 3.37 -20.94 -3.29
C THR A 301 2.31 -21.98 -3.02
N VAL A 302 1.03 -21.56 -3.04
CA VAL A 302 -0.06 -22.52 -3.16
C VAL A 302 0.11 -23.07 -4.56
N ALA A 303 0.82 -24.18 -4.66
CA ALA A 303 0.79 -25.00 -5.85
C ALA A 303 -0.66 -25.53 -5.93
N TRP A 304 -1.45 -24.95 -6.82
CA TRP A 304 -2.71 -25.59 -7.21
C TRP A 304 -2.34 -26.89 -7.91
N ALA A 305 -2.47 -28.00 -7.19
CA ALA A 305 -2.46 -29.30 -7.81
C ALA A 305 -3.81 -29.45 -8.53
N PRO A 306 -3.82 -29.70 -9.84
CA PRO A 306 -5.05 -30.09 -10.52
C PRO A 306 -5.57 -31.39 -9.89
N PRO A 307 -6.89 -31.62 -9.86
CA PRO A 307 -7.44 -32.86 -9.35
C PRO A 307 -6.82 -34.03 -10.10
N SER A 308 -6.37 -35.03 -9.34
CA SER A 308 -5.86 -36.28 -9.87
C SER A 308 -7.02 -37.04 -10.51
N ASP A 309 -7.03 -37.11 -11.84
CA ASP A 309 -7.82 -38.14 -12.51
C ASP A 309 -7.13 -39.49 -12.28
N ASP A 310 -7.80 -40.37 -11.60
CA ASP A 310 -7.44 -41.78 -11.49
C ASP A 310 -7.61 -42.44 -12.88
N ASP A 311 -6.59 -42.30 -13.72
CA ASP A 311 -6.42 -43.13 -14.89
C ASP A 311 -5.02 -43.74 -14.90
N VAL A 312 -5.02 -45.05 -14.67
CA VAL A 312 -3.81 -45.88 -14.58
C VAL A 312 -3.17 -46.01 -15.95
N THR A 313 -2.13 -45.19 -16.18
CA THR A 313 -1.18 -45.48 -17.26
C THR A 313 0.16 -45.86 -16.65
N PRO A 314 0.83 -46.91 -17.17
CA PRO A 314 2.10 -47.39 -16.62
C PRO A 314 3.19 -46.33 -16.74
N PRO A 315 4.13 -46.23 -15.77
CA PRO A 315 5.13 -45.19 -15.73
C PRO A 315 6.03 -45.21 -16.97
N PRO A 316 6.25 -44.08 -17.64
CA PRO A 316 7.27 -44.00 -18.66
C PRO A 316 8.66 -44.22 -18.04
N ALA A 317 9.52 -44.90 -18.76
CA ALA A 317 10.89 -45.22 -18.35
C ALA A 317 11.60 -44.01 -17.75
N GLN A 318 12.22 -44.25 -16.60
CA GLN A 318 12.95 -43.22 -15.83
C GLN A 318 13.95 -42.52 -16.73
N ARG A 319 13.74 -41.20 -16.96
CA ARG A 319 14.75 -40.33 -17.55
C ARG A 319 15.92 -40.29 -16.58
N PRO A 320 17.18 -40.46 -17.04
CA PRO A 320 18.30 -40.36 -16.15
C PRO A 320 18.25 -39.02 -15.38
N PRO A 321 18.65 -39.00 -14.09
CA PRO A 321 18.65 -37.78 -13.31
C PRO A 321 19.43 -36.69 -14.07
N PRO A 322 18.95 -35.43 -14.05
CA PRO A 322 19.71 -34.34 -14.64
C PRO A 322 21.10 -34.32 -14.03
N PRO A 323 22.15 -34.04 -14.79
CA PRO A 323 23.49 -33.94 -14.25
C PRO A 323 23.47 -32.99 -13.05
N PRO A 324 24.25 -33.29 -11.97
CA PRO A 324 24.34 -32.40 -10.83
C PRO A 324 24.67 -30.99 -11.32
N PRO A 325 24.06 -29.94 -10.72
CA PRO A 325 24.41 -28.56 -11.09
C PRO A 325 25.92 -28.43 -11.00
N PRO A 326 26.58 -27.69 -11.92
CA PRO A 326 28.01 -27.51 -11.87
C PRO A 326 28.39 -27.03 -10.47
N PRO A 327 29.50 -27.53 -9.88
CA PRO A 327 29.92 -27.12 -8.55
C PRO A 327 29.92 -25.59 -8.51
N VAL A 328 29.20 -25.00 -7.54
CA VAL A 328 29.25 -23.57 -7.26
C VAL A 328 30.75 -23.29 -7.02
N PRO A 329 31.37 -22.40 -7.78
CA PRO A 329 32.76 -22.14 -7.57
C PRO A 329 32.94 -21.63 -6.13
N ASP A 330 33.79 -22.28 -5.36
CA ASP A 330 34.34 -21.79 -4.09
C ASP A 330 35.17 -20.54 -4.37
N VAL A 331 34.54 -19.42 -4.67
CA VAL A 331 35.31 -18.26 -5.11
C VAL A 331 34.97 -17.05 -4.26
N ILE A 332 35.70 -16.95 -3.17
CA ILE A 332 36.05 -15.66 -2.63
C ILE A 332 36.96 -15.01 -3.69
N GLU A 333 36.42 -14.04 -4.42
CA GLU A 333 37.20 -13.30 -5.40
C GLU A 333 37.93 -12.18 -4.67
N VAL A 334 39.28 -12.25 -4.66
CA VAL A 334 40.13 -11.24 -4.05
C VAL A 334 40.66 -10.34 -5.15
N LEU A 335 40.26 -9.08 -5.12
CA LEU A 335 40.72 -8.01 -5.99
C LEU A 335 41.71 -7.12 -5.21
N ASP A 336 42.43 -6.24 -5.90
CA ASP A 336 43.44 -5.39 -5.27
C ASP A 336 42.90 -4.49 -4.13
N ASP A 337 41.64 -4.08 -4.21
CA ASP A 337 41.00 -3.15 -3.28
C ASP A 337 39.85 -3.75 -2.48
N ARG A 338 39.42 -5.00 -2.78
CA ARG A 338 38.24 -5.61 -2.16
C ARG A 338 38.23 -7.14 -2.20
N ILE A 339 37.38 -7.71 -1.35
CA ILE A 339 37.03 -9.12 -1.35
C ILE A 339 35.53 -9.21 -1.74
N VAL A 340 35.18 -9.98 -2.77
CA VAL A 340 33.82 -10.15 -3.26
C VAL A 340 33.27 -11.51 -2.79
N LEU A 341 32.11 -11.48 -2.13
CA LEU A 341 31.41 -12.65 -1.60
C LEU A 341 30.02 -12.76 -2.25
N PRO A 342 29.72 -13.86 -2.99
CA PRO A 342 28.38 -14.08 -3.51
C PRO A 342 27.34 -14.19 -2.37
N SER A 343 26.22 -13.50 -2.48
CA SER A 343 25.17 -13.55 -1.45
C SER A 343 24.57 -14.95 -1.27
N SER A 344 24.61 -15.81 -2.29
CA SER A 344 24.12 -17.20 -2.23
C SER A 344 24.90 -18.09 -1.26
N VAL A 345 26.12 -17.73 -0.97
CA VAL A 345 27.00 -18.46 -0.02
C VAL A 345 26.79 -17.97 1.41
N LEU A 346 26.34 -16.73 1.57
CA LEU A 346 26.16 -16.10 2.87
C LEU A 346 24.72 -16.14 3.37
N PHE A 347 23.73 -16.05 2.46
CA PHE A 347 22.33 -15.81 2.83
C PHE A 347 21.38 -16.71 2.02
N ALA A 348 20.29 -17.12 2.63
CA ALA A 348 19.16 -17.67 1.90
C ALA A 348 18.56 -16.63 0.94
N LEU A 349 17.89 -17.08 -0.13
CA LEU A 349 17.32 -16.22 -1.16
C LEU A 349 16.33 -15.20 -0.56
N GLY A 350 16.57 -13.92 -0.80
CA GLY A 350 15.74 -12.84 -0.27
C GLY A 350 15.93 -12.53 1.22
N SER A 351 16.85 -13.22 1.91
CA SER A 351 17.16 -13.06 3.34
C SER A 351 18.42 -12.21 3.57
N ALA A 352 18.53 -11.69 4.78
CA ALA A 352 19.75 -11.12 5.37
C ALA A 352 20.23 -11.93 6.59
N GLU A 353 19.65 -13.11 6.84
CA GLU A 353 20.12 -14.04 7.87
C GLU A 353 21.21 -14.91 7.26
N LEU A 354 22.34 -15.01 7.96
CA LEU A 354 23.46 -15.85 7.57
C LEU A 354 23.07 -17.32 7.67
N VAL A 355 23.40 -18.09 6.64
CA VAL A 355 23.24 -19.55 6.66
C VAL A 355 24.36 -20.21 7.47
N GLU A 356 24.17 -21.45 7.91
CA GLU A 356 25.13 -22.18 8.77
C GLU A 356 26.51 -22.28 8.13
N ASP A 357 26.55 -22.52 6.81
CA ASP A 357 27.80 -22.62 6.03
C ASP A 357 28.55 -21.29 5.88
N SER A 358 27.90 -20.16 6.13
CA SER A 358 28.49 -18.81 6.01
C SER A 358 29.64 -18.58 7.00
N GLN A 359 29.64 -19.29 8.15
CA GLN A 359 30.71 -19.17 9.14
C GLN A 359 32.09 -19.61 8.58
N GLY A 360 32.10 -20.68 7.78
CA GLY A 360 33.32 -21.14 7.13
C GLY A 360 33.86 -20.10 6.12
N VAL A 361 32.98 -19.48 5.37
CA VAL A 361 33.34 -18.42 4.41
C VAL A 361 33.91 -17.19 5.13
N LEU A 362 33.27 -16.73 6.21
CA LEU A 362 33.73 -15.58 6.99
C LEU A 362 35.05 -15.88 7.74
N ALA A 363 35.26 -17.10 8.23
CA ALA A 363 36.53 -17.52 8.79
C ALA A 363 37.66 -17.45 7.74
N ARG A 364 37.38 -17.85 6.50
CA ARG A 364 38.34 -17.73 5.39
C ARG A 364 38.64 -16.27 5.04
N VAL A 365 37.67 -15.39 5.11
CA VAL A 365 37.89 -13.93 4.97
C VAL A 365 38.83 -13.41 6.04
N LEU A 366 38.68 -13.83 7.30
CA LEU A 366 39.58 -13.45 8.37
C LEU A 366 41.00 -13.95 8.17
N GLU A 367 41.14 -15.18 7.70
CA GLU A 367 42.45 -15.73 7.36
C GLU A 367 43.15 -14.90 6.28
N LEU A 368 42.42 -14.55 5.19
CA LEU A 368 42.91 -13.66 4.15
C LEU A 368 43.27 -12.27 4.71
N TRP A 369 42.47 -11.71 5.58
CA TRP A 369 42.76 -10.41 6.21
C TRP A 369 44.04 -10.49 7.06
N SER A 370 44.22 -11.56 7.81
CA SER A 370 45.42 -11.76 8.64
C SER A 370 46.72 -11.90 7.81
N GLN A 371 46.62 -12.42 6.59
CA GLN A 371 47.74 -12.55 5.64
C GLN A 371 48.11 -11.18 5.02
N HIS A 372 47.27 -10.17 5.18
CA HIS A 372 47.47 -8.84 4.62
C HIS A 372 47.54 -7.75 5.73
N PRO A 373 48.61 -7.68 6.51
CA PRO A 373 48.72 -6.76 7.66
C PRO A 373 48.66 -5.27 7.28
N ALA A 374 48.80 -4.96 6.00
CA ALA A 374 48.59 -3.60 5.48
C ALA A 374 47.11 -3.20 5.42
N TRP A 375 46.13 -4.10 5.49
CA TRP A 375 44.71 -3.78 5.47
C TRP A 375 44.22 -3.41 6.88
N GLU A 376 44.09 -2.12 7.16
CA GLU A 376 43.75 -1.63 8.49
C GLU A 376 42.25 -1.53 8.76
N ALA A 377 41.47 -1.18 7.75
CA ALA A 377 40.02 -1.07 7.88
C ALA A 377 39.30 -1.44 6.57
N MET A 378 38.07 -1.93 6.69
CA MET A 378 37.22 -2.30 5.56
C MET A 378 35.81 -1.76 5.71
N ALA A 379 35.17 -1.43 4.59
CA ALA A 379 33.75 -1.20 4.49
C ALA A 379 33.06 -2.47 3.96
N VAL A 380 32.06 -2.93 4.65
CA VAL A 380 31.18 -4.03 4.21
C VAL A 380 30.07 -3.41 3.35
N GLU A 381 30.15 -3.62 2.04
CA GLU A 381 29.18 -3.09 1.07
C GLU A 381 28.20 -4.19 0.65
N GLY A 382 26.91 -3.99 0.92
CA GLY A 382 25.85 -4.88 0.47
C GLY A 382 25.30 -4.45 -0.88
N HIS A 383 25.10 -5.40 -1.78
CA HIS A 383 24.52 -5.20 -3.11
C HIS A 383 23.32 -6.12 -3.37
N ALA A 384 22.38 -5.64 -4.17
CA ALA A 384 21.23 -6.39 -4.65
C ALA A 384 21.16 -6.36 -6.18
N ASP A 385 20.42 -7.29 -6.77
CA ASP A 385 20.11 -7.21 -8.19
C ASP A 385 19.01 -6.17 -8.48
N VAL A 386 18.73 -5.91 -9.76
CA VAL A 386 17.74 -4.91 -10.20
C VAL A 386 16.28 -5.32 -9.97
N ARG A 387 16.03 -6.55 -9.51
CA ARG A 387 14.67 -7.05 -9.24
C ARG A 387 14.16 -6.54 -7.89
N GLY A 388 12.90 -6.17 -7.84
CA GLY A 388 12.30 -5.58 -6.65
C GLY A 388 12.36 -4.05 -6.62
N SER A 389 11.94 -3.47 -5.50
CA SER A 389 11.97 -2.02 -5.34
C SER A 389 13.36 -1.52 -4.93
N ALA A 390 13.77 -0.35 -5.44
CA ALA A 390 15.03 0.26 -5.04
C ALA A 390 15.13 0.43 -3.51
N SER A 391 14.02 0.82 -2.86
CA SER A 391 13.96 0.93 -1.39
C SER A 391 14.09 -0.41 -0.67
N PHE A 392 13.49 -1.47 -1.20
CA PHE A 392 13.65 -2.82 -0.66
C PHE A 392 15.10 -3.30 -0.80
N ASN A 393 15.67 -3.14 -2.00
CA ASN A 393 17.05 -3.53 -2.28
C ASN A 393 18.04 -2.73 -1.42
N GLN A 394 17.76 -1.44 -1.18
CA GLN A 394 18.56 -0.62 -0.28
C GLN A 394 18.55 -1.17 1.15
N VAL A 395 17.37 -1.42 1.71
CA VAL A 395 17.23 -1.95 3.07
C VAL A 395 17.78 -3.38 3.18
N LEU A 396 17.54 -4.23 2.19
CA LEU A 396 18.06 -5.61 2.19
C LEU A 396 19.58 -5.62 2.14
N SER A 397 20.18 -4.81 1.27
CA SER A 397 21.64 -4.73 1.13
C SER A 397 22.29 -4.17 2.40
N GLU A 398 21.68 -3.15 3.04
CA GLU A 398 22.14 -2.62 4.32
C GLU A 398 22.10 -3.65 5.44
N ARG A 399 20.98 -4.40 5.57
CA ARG A 399 20.86 -5.49 6.55
C ARG A 399 21.88 -6.59 6.33
N ARG A 400 22.18 -6.95 5.08
CA ARG A 400 23.22 -7.92 4.73
C ARG A 400 24.60 -7.46 5.13
N ALA A 401 24.90 -6.17 4.86
CA ALA A 401 26.17 -5.58 5.28
C ALA A 401 26.32 -5.61 6.81
N HIS A 402 25.26 -5.27 7.55
CA HIS A 402 25.27 -5.35 9.02
C HIS A 402 25.44 -6.78 9.52
N ALA A 403 24.74 -7.77 8.95
CA ALA A 403 24.86 -9.17 9.38
C ALA A 403 26.29 -9.72 9.20
N VAL A 404 26.93 -9.42 8.08
CA VAL A 404 28.32 -9.80 7.84
C VAL A 404 29.27 -9.08 8.78
N ARG A 405 29.11 -7.77 9.01
CA ARG A 405 29.92 -7.02 9.98
C ARG A 405 29.81 -7.62 11.38
N ASP A 406 28.59 -7.88 11.84
CA ASP A 406 28.35 -8.38 13.19
C ASP A 406 28.92 -9.78 13.38
N ALA A 407 28.86 -10.61 12.35
CA ALA A 407 29.51 -11.93 12.35
C ALA A 407 31.04 -11.82 12.38
N LEU A 408 31.65 -10.90 11.64
CA LEU A 408 33.09 -10.65 11.68
C LEU A 408 33.53 -10.12 13.06
N ILE A 409 32.73 -9.29 13.71
CA ILE A 409 32.98 -8.83 15.09
C ILE A 409 32.90 -10.02 16.06
N ALA A 410 31.90 -10.91 15.92
CA ALA A 410 31.77 -12.12 16.72
C ALA A 410 32.96 -13.08 16.54
N LEU A 411 33.61 -13.06 15.38
CA LEU A 411 34.82 -13.80 15.08
C LEU A 411 36.12 -13.06 15.53
N GLY A 412 36.00 -11.91 16.21
CA GLY A 412 37.10 -11.20 16.85
C GLY A 412 37.69 -10.02 16.11
N VAL A 413 37.01 -9.50 15.05
CA VAL A 413 37.44 -8.25 14.40
C VAL A 413 37.03 -7.06 15.25
N ASP A 414 37.95 -6.11 15.45
CA ASP A 414 37.67 -4.85 16.13
C ASP A 414 36.56 -4.04 15.40
N PRO A 415 35.46 -3.70 16.05
CA PRO A 415 34.38 -2.90 15.47
C PRO A 415 34.87 -1.58 14.83
N ALA A 416 35.92 -0.97 15.37
CA ALA A 416 36.49 0.30 14.84
C ALA A 416 37.16 0.12 13.45
N ARG A 417 37.41 -1.11 13.03
CA ARG A 417 37.99 -1.46 11.73
C ARG A 417 36.94 -1.76 10.66
N LEU A 418 35.66 -1.78 11.01
CA LEU A 418 34.55 -2.15 10.13
C LEU A 418 33.52 -1.03 10.03
N SER A 419 33.15 -0.66 8.80
CA SER A 419 31.99 0.16 8.48
C SER A 419 31.02 -0.60 7.59
N THR A 420 29.76 -0.13 7.44
CA THR A 420 28.74 -0.79 6.63
C THR A 420 28.07 0.22 5.70
N ILE A 421 27.79 -0.20 4.47
CA ILE A 421 27.04 0.57 3.47
C ILE A 421 26.13 -0.38 2.71
N GLY A 422 24.83 -0.09 2.65
CA GLY A 422 23.90 -0.71 1.71
C GLY A 422 23.87 0.09 0.42
N LEU A 423 24.11 -0.52 -0.71
CA LEU A 423 24.13 0.10 -2.03
C LEU A 423 22.94 -0.32 -2.91
N GLY A 424 22.10 -1.23 -2.42
CA GLY A 424 20.98 -1.73 -3.21
C GLY A 424 21.41 -2.20 -4.59
N SER A 425 20.68 -1.82 -5.61
CA SER A 425 20.99 -2.11 -7.02
C SER A 425 21.71 -0.96 -7.74
N SER A 426 22.27 0.02 -7.02
CA SER A 426 22.87 1.23 -7.62
C SER A 426 24.22 0.99 -8.29
N ARG A 427 24.95 -0.06 -7.87
CA ARG A 427 26.27 -0.44 -8.41
C ARG A 427 26.26 -1.89 -8.90
N PRO A 428 25.66 -2.20 -10.07
CA PRO A 428 25.68 -3.54 -10.61
C PRO A 428 27.07 -3.91 -11.11
N LEU A 429 27.49 -5.17 -10.87
CA LEU A 429 28.72 -5.72 -11.40
C LEU A 429 28.58 -6.05 -12.89
N THR A 430 27.37 -6.48 -13.29
CA THR A 430 27.02 -6.77 -14.68
C THR A 430 25.72 -6.08 -15.05
N ALA A 431 25.65 -5.53 -16.25
CA ALA A 431 24.44 -4.90 -16.80
C ALA A 431 23.48 -5.91 -17.47
N GLY A 432 23.81 -7.21 -17.47
CA GLY A 432 23.00 -8.26 -18.06
C GLY A 432 21.71 -8.54 -17.29
N THR A 433 20.78 -9.23 -17.93
CA THR A 433 19.44 -9.53 -17.38
C THR A 433 19.23 -11.04 -17.15
N THR A 434 20.25 -11.86 -17.32
CA THR A 434 20.18 -13.30 -17.06
C THR A 434 20.20 -13.59 -15.56
N GLU A 435 19.76 -14.78 -15.15
CA GLU A 435 19.84 -15.18 -13.74
C GLU A 435 21.28 -15.22 -13.23
N ALA A 436 22.23 -15.57 -14.11
CA ALA A 436 23.65 -15.52 -13.78
C ALA A 436 24.12 -14.08 -13.48
N ASP A 437 23.68 -13.09 -14.26
CA ASP A 437 23.98 -11.69 -14.01
C ASP A 437 23.35 -11.20 -12.70
N HIS A 438 22.10 -11.57 -12.46
CA HIS A 438 21.43 -11.26 -11.21
C HIS A 438 22.13 -11.89 -10.01
N ALA A 439 22.57 -13.13 -10.11
CA ALA A 439 23.32 -13.81 -9.06
C ALA A 439 24.65 -13.11 -8.74
N ARG A 440 25.38 -12.65 -9.76
CA ARG A 440 26.61 -11.87 -9.58
C ARG A 440 26.35 -10.50 -8.94
N ASN A 441 25.24 -9.87 -9.26
CA ASN A 441 24.87 -8.60 -8.66
C ASN A 441 24.44 -8.72 -7.18
N ARG A 442 23.91 -9.87 -6.76
CA ARG A 442 23.62 -10.18 -5.36
C ARG A 442 24.88 -10.60 -4.65
N ARG A 443 25.59 -9.67 -4.04
CA ARG A 443 26.88 -9.91 -3.39
C ARG A 443 27.08 -9.02 -2.16
N VAL A 444 28.09 -9.34 -1.38
CA VAL A 444 28.69 -8.48 -0.37
C VAL A 444 30.15 -8.28 -0.72
N GLU A 445 30.61 -7.04 -0.69
CA GLU A 445 32.02 -6.68 -0.89
C GLU A 445 32.60 -6.18 0.43
N LEU A 446 33.84 -6.60 0.75
CA LEU A 446 34.63 -5.99 1.81
C LEU A 446 35.68 -5.13 1.14
N VAL A 447 35.43 -3.83 1.10
CA VAL A 447 36.29 -2.83 0.43
C VAL A 447 37.33 -2.30 1.42
N ILE A 448 38.59 -2.34 1.04
CA ILE A 448 39.70 -1.87 1.88
C ILE A 448 39.68 -0.33 1.90
N THR A 449 39.30 0.24 3.05
CA THR A 449 39.14 1.70 3.21
C THR A 449 40.39 2.38 3.78
N ARG A 450 41.26 1.61 4.45
CA ARG A 450 42.51 2.14 4.99
C ARG A 450 43.61 1.09 4.89
N ARG A 451 44.79 1.51 4.37
CA ARG A 451 46.00 0.69 4.30
C ARG A 451 47.13 1.35 5.09
N ARG A 452 47.95 0.55 5.76
CA ARG A 452 49.14 1.06 6.44
C ARG A 452 50.14 1.58 5.39
N GLY A 453 50.58 2.85 5.53
CA GLY A 453 51.56 3.46 4.67
C GLY A 453 51.02 4.12 3.38
N ALA A 454 49.72 4.13 3.14
CA ALA A 454 49.12 4.99 2.15
C ALA A 454 49.01 6.40 2.73
N ALA A 455 49.63 7.38 2.08
CA ALA A 455 49.47 8.80 2.44
C ALA A 455 47.99 9.18 2.28
N PRO A 456 47.48 10.14 3.11
CA PRO A 456 46.10 10.61 3.09
C PRO A 456 45.70 11.22 1.76
#